data_de79570d0378f50b4f5bbc18227da088
#
_entry.id   de79570d0378f50b4f5bbc18227da088
#
_cell.length_a   1.000
_cell.length_b   1.000
_cell.length_c   1.000
_cell.angle_alpha   90.00
_cell.angle_beta   90.00
_cell.angle_gamma   90.00
#
_symmetry.space_group_name_H-M   'P 1'
#
loop_
_entity.id
_entity.type
_entity.pdbx_description
1 polymer ?
#
loop_
_entity_poly.entity_id
_entity_poly.type
_entity_poly.pdbx_seq_one_letter_code
_entity_poly.pdbx_strand_id
1 'polypeptide(L)'
;MLSTTEQIAFILLVAVCGVLAFQGFRRIYIIVSQGKPSYRTDNFTLKLIKALIDVGLQKTVFKSRPIVSIFHAFIFFGFSFYLLVNINDLLEAYIEGWTTIGSSNAAALGFNLFSDLFSILVLVGIIYFLIRRFVGKPKVFEFNSNVKLQDKVAQGGIRKDSLLVGIFIILHVGSRWLGTAFHLAEREAAEWSMPTASLIAPLFFGWGGLEAGIHVTWWLAMGLIVIFLPYFPYSKHIHIFLAPLNLAFASPKANGELMEPSDSLNPGASNLDDLPWKNIFDSYVCIMCTRCHEVCPAHESGTPLSPSALEINKRYFINQNSSDLAGGKLKLDLLHEAISSDAVWSCTTCMACVEVCPVG
;
A
#
# COMPACT_ATOMS: atom_id res chain seq x y z
N MET A 1 17.81 0.24 24.93
CA MET A 1 16.49 0.54 25.56
C MET A 1 16.24 2.03 25.49
N LEU A 2 14.99 2.47 25.24
CA LEU A 2 14.65 3.91 25.27
C LEU A 2 14.62 4.45 26.71
N SER A 3 14.93 5.73 26.86
CA SER A 3 14.71 6.42 28.12
C SER A 3 13.21 6.51 28.45
N THR A 4 12.85 6.64 29.73
CA THR A 4 11.45 6.76 30.17
C THR A 4 10.73 7.93 29.46
N THR A 5 11.43 9.04 29.22
CA THR A 5 10.88 10.19 28.47
C THR A 5 10.53 9.82 27.04
N GLU A 6 11.40 9.08 26.35
CA GLU A 6 11.16 8.63 24.98
C GLU A 6 10.02 7.61 24.89
N GLN A 7 9.94 6.69 25.87
CA GLN A 7 8.84 5.73 25.97
C GLN A 7 7.48 6.44 26.10
N ILE A 8 7.38 7.44 26.96
CA ILE A 8 6.16 8.25 27.14
C ILE A 8 5.85 9.02 25.85
N ALA A 9 6.85 9.65 25.24
CA ALA A 9 6.69 10.41 24.00
C ALA A 9 6.18 9.50 22.86
N PHE A 10 6.69 8.27 22.75
CA PHE A 10 6.23 7.32 21.74
C PHE A 10 4.78 6.87 21.98
N ILE A 11 4.38 6.60 23.23
CA ILE A 11 2.98 6.25 23.57
C ILE A 11 2.03 7.40 23.20
N LEU A 12 2.40 8.65 23.50
CA LEU A 12 1.61 9.82 23.12
C LEU A 12 1.49 9.96 21.59
N LEU A 13 2.60 9.75 20.88
CA LEU A 13 2.61 9.76 19.41
C LEU A 13 1.66 8.70 18.85
N VAL A 14 1.71 7.46 19.38
CA VAL A 14 0.82 6.36 18.99
C VAL A 14 -0.65 6.72 19.24
N ALA A 15 -0.97 7.31 20.38
CA ALA A 15 -2.32 7.72 20.73
C ALA A 15 -2.86 8.76 19.74
N VAL A 16 -2.10 9.82 19.47
CA VAL A 16 -2.51 10.90 18.56
C VAL A 16 -2.66 10.37 17.13
N CYS A 17 -1.65 9.69 16.61
CA CYS A 17 -1.67 9.16 15.24
C CYS A 17 -2.73 8.06 15.08
N GLY A 18 -2.97 7.25 16.11
CA GLY A 18 -4.02 6.23 16.14
C GLY A 18 -5.43 6.84 16.02
N VAL A 19 -5.72 7.91 16.74
CA VAL A 19 -7.00 8.64 16.64
C VAL A 19 -7.19 9.21 15.23
N LEU A 20 -6.16 9.84 14.66
CA LEU A 20 -6.23 10.40 13.31
C LEU A 20 -6.43 9.31 12.25
N ALA A 21 -5.72 8.19 12.37
CA ALA A 21 -5.88 7.03 11.48
C ALA A 21 -7.29 6.44 11.58
N PHE A 22 -7.80 6.26 12.81
CA PHE A 22 -9.17 5.78 13.05
C PHE A 22 -10.21 6.67 12.37
N GLN A 23 -10.06 8.00 12.45
CA GLN A 23 -10.95 8.92 11.75
C GLN A 23 -10.90 8.74 10.23
N GLY A 24 -9.71 8.51 9.67
CA GLY A 24 -9.54 8.21 8.25
C GLY A 24 -10.26 6.92 7.83
N PHE A 25 -10.04 5.83 8.54
CA PHE A 25 -10.71 4.54 8.27
C PHE A 25 -12.23 4.62 8.48
N ARG A 26 -12.70 5.33 9.50
CA ARG A 26 -14.11 5.57 9.73
C ARG A 26 -14.76 6.31 8.55
N ARG A 27 -14.09 7.31 7.96
CA ARG A 27 -14.59 8.00 6.76
C ARG A 27 -14.70 7.05 5.57
N ILE A 28 -13.70 6.20 5.33
CA ILE A 28 -13.75 5.17 4.29
C ILE A 28 -14.99 4.29 4.48
N TYR A 29 -15.19 3.77 5.68
CA TYR A 29 -16.35 2.93 6.00
C TYR A 29 -17.69 3.64 5.70
N ILE A 30 -17.84 4.89 6.14
CA ILE A 30 -19.06 5.67 5.91
C ILE A 30 -19.30 5.87 4.42
N ILE A 31 -18.27 6.28 3.64
CA ILE A 31 -18.40 6.54 2.21
C ILE A 31 -18.74 5.26 1.44
N VAL A 32 -18.06 4.16 1.74
CA VAL A 32 -18.35 2.87 1.11
C VAL A 32 -19.75 2.38 1.44
N SER A 33 -20.23 2.57 2.67
CA SER A 33 -21.56 2.14 3.11
C SER A 33 -22.71 2.98 2.50
N GLN A 34 -22.44 4.10 1.84
CA GLN A 34 -23.45 4.85 1.09
C GLN A 34 -23.85 4.18 -0.23
N GLY A 35 -23.00 3.28 -0.75
CA GLY A 35 -23.28 2.55 -1.98
C GLY A 35 -24.43 1.55 -1.84
N LYS A 36 -25.07 1.24 -2.98
CA LYS A 36 -26.18 0.28 -3.04
C LYS A 36 -25.75 -1.11 -2.56
N PRO A 37 -26.64 -1.90 -1.95
CA PRO A 37 -26.36 -3.27 -1.53
C PRO A 37 -25.80 -4.13 -2.68
N SER A 38 -24.86 -5.02 -2.36
CA SER A 38 -24.29 -5.98 -3.31
C SER A 38 -24.20 -7.36 -2.64
N TYR A 39 -24.77 -8.38 -3.28
CA TYR A 39 -24.80 -9.76 -2.77
C TYR A 39 -23.46 -10.47 -2.99
N ARG A 40 -22.42 -10.08 -2.25
CA ARG A 40 -21.06 -10.63 -2.44
C ARG A 40 -20.50 -11.36 -1.23
N THR A 41 -21.36 -11.62 -0.24
CA THR A 41 -20.93 -12.23 1.03
C THR A 41 -21.15 -13.74 1.12
N ASP A 42 -21.71 -14.37 0.08
CA ASP A 42 -21.90 -15.83 0.05
C ASP A 42 -20.56 -16.55 0.18
N ASN A 43 -20.47 -17.49 1.13
CA ASN A 43 -19.27 -18.26 1.44
C ASN A 43 -18.03 -17.36 1.71
N PHE A 44 -18.24 -16.20 2.35
CA PHE A 44 -17.19 -15.19 2.55
C PHE A 44 -15.93 -15.77 3.20
N THR A 45 -16.07 -16.62 4.22
CA THR A 45 -14.93 -17.22 4.92
C THR A 45 -14.03 -18.03 3.97
N LEU A 46 -14.64 -18.86 3.11
CA LEU A 46 -13.87 -19.66 2.13
C LEU A 46 -13.22 -18.77 1.08
N LYS A 47 -13.93 -17.75 0.60
CA LYS A 47 -13.38 -16.75 -0.34
C LYS A 47 -12.22 -15.97 0.29
N LEU A 48 -12.33 -15.60 1.57
CA LEU A 48 -11.27 -14.89 2.29
C LEU A 48 -10.04 -15.77 2.48
N ILE A 49 -10.21 -17.04 2.88
CA ILE A 49 -9.08 -17.98 2.99
C ILE A 49 -8.38 -18.13 1.64
N LYS A 50 -9.16 -18.33 0.56
CA LYS A 50 -8.61 -18.41 -0.80
C LYS A 50 -7.87 -17.12 -1.18
N ALA A 51 -8.45 -15.96 -0.92
CA ALA A 51 -7.83 -14.66 -1.19
C ALA A 51 -6.51 -14.49 -0.41
N LEU A 52 -6.46 -14.87 0.87
CA LEU A 52 -5.25 -14.84 1.68
C LEU A 52 -4.16 -15.77 1.13
N ILE A 53 -4.52 -16.97 0.67
CA ILE A 53 -3.59 -17.90 0.01
C ILE A 53 -3.09 -17.30 -1.32
N ASP A 54 -3.98 -16.80 -2.17
CA ASP A 54 -3.61 -16.22 -3.47
C ASP A 54 -2.72 -14.97 -3.30
N VAL A 55 -2.96 -14.15 -2.27
CA VAL A 55 -2.12 -13.01 -1.89
C VAL A 55 -0.78 -13.46 -1.32
N GLY A 56 -0.77 -14.43 -0.40
CA GLY A 56 0.45 -14.99 0.18
C GLY A 56 1.38 -15.59 -0.87
N LEU A 57 0.81 -16.25 -1.87
CA LEU A 57 1.55 -16.81 -3.02
C LEU A 57 1.81 -15.76 -4.11
N GLN A 58 1.40 -14.51 -3.94
CA GLN A 58 1.51 -13.42 -4.93
C GLN A 58 0.93 -13.78 -6.31
N LYS A 59 -0.03 -14.71 -6.37
CA LYS A 59 -0.54 -15.32 -7.59
C LYS A 59 -1.14 -14.29 -8.55
N THR A 60 -1.94 -13.35 -8.03
CA THR A 60 -2.57 -12.30 -8.83
C THR A 60 -1.54 -11.28 -9.35
N VAL A 61 -0.48 -11.04 -8.60
CA VAL A 61 0.58 -10.08 -8.96
C VAL A 61 1.46 -10.64 -10.09
N PHE A 62 1.75 -11.96 -10.07
CA PHE A 62 2.59 -12.61 -11.08
C PHE A 62 1.87 -12.91 -12.41
N LYS A 63 0.54 -12.75 -12.50
CA LYS A 63 -0.22 -12.90 -13.77
C LYS A 63 0.33 -12.03 -14.90
N SER A 64 0.89 -10.85 -14.59
CA SER A 64 1.44 -9.93 -15.58
C SER A 64 2.69 -9.23 -15.03
N ARG A 65 3.58 -8.77 -15.91
CA ARG A 65 4.81 -8.04 -15.57
C ARG A 65 5.70 -8.80 -14.56
N PRO A 66 6.24 -10.00 -14.88
CA PRO A 66 6.90 -10.88 -13.92
C PRO A 66 8.10 -10.22 -13.22
N ILE A 67 8.95 -9.46 -13.95
CA ILE A 67 10.10 -8.76 -13.37
C ILE A 67 9.64 -7.76 -12.29
N VAL A 68 8.62 -6.95 -12.59
CA VAL A 68 8.03 -6.00 -11.62
C VAL A 68 7.47 -6.74 -10.41
N SER A 69 6.90 -7.94 -10.63
CA SER A 69 6.32 -8.77 -9.57
C SER A 69 7.39 -9.36 -8.65
N ILE A 70 8.58 -9.70 -9.13
CA ILE A 70 9.71 -10.14 -8.29
C ILE A 70 10.12 -9.03 -7.31
N PHE A 71 10.31 -7.80 -7.78
CA PHE A 71 10.65 -6.69 -6.88
C PHE A 71 9.52 -6.34 -5.92
N HIS A 72 8.25 -6.53 -6.33
CA HIS A 72 7.11 -6.41 -5.43
C HIS A 72 7.13 -7.53 -4.36
N ALA A 73 7.48 -8.76 -4.74
CA ALA A 73 7.58 -9.87 -3.79
C ALA A 73 8.67 -9.63 -2.73
N PHE A 74 9.80 -9.02 -3.08
CA PHE A 74 10.82 -8.60 -2.10
C PHE A 74 10.22 -7.67 -1.03
N ILE A 75 9.45 -6.68 -1.47
CA ILE A 75 8.79 -5.76 -0.54
C ILE A 75 7.70 -6.50 0.26
N PHE A 76 6.86 -7.31 -0.39
CA PHE A 76 5.77 -8.00 0.26
C PHE A 76 6.24 -8.94 1.37
N PHE A 77 7.18 -9.85 1.08
CA PHE A 77 7.69 -10.80 2.07
C PHE A 77 8.52 -10.09 3.14
N GLY A 78 9.32 -9.10 2.76
CA GLY A 78 10.05 -8.28 3.70
C GLY A 78 9.11 -7.56 4.68
N PHE A 79 8.09 -6.84 4.20
CA PHE A 79 7.12 -6.17 5.06
C PHE A 79 6.30 -7.13 5.92
N SER A 80 5.96 -8.32 5.40
CA SER A 80 5.29 -9.34 6.20
C SER A 80 6.16 -9.80 7.37
N PHE A 81 7.45 -9.97 7.15
CA PHE A 81 8.40 -10.31 8.21
C PHE A 81 8.66 -9.12 9.16
N TYR A 82 8.66 -7.90 8.63
CA TYR A 82 8.85 -6.67 9.41
C TYR A 82 7.77 -6.44 10.47
N LEU A 83 6.63 -7.09 10.38
CA LEU A 83 5.67 -7.11 11.49
C LEU A 83 6.30 -7.69 12.76
N LEU A 84 7.04 -8.81 12.62
CA LEU A 84 7.76 -9.43 13.73
C LEU A 84 8.96 -8.58 14.17
N VAL A 85 9.66 -7.97 13.20
CA VAL A 85 10.78 -7.05 13.49
C VAL A 85 10.32 -5.87 14.32
N ASN A 86 9.22 -5.22 13.94
CA ASN A 86 8.68 -4.08 14.68
C ASN A 86 8.20 -4.46 16.09
N ILE A 87 7.64 -5.67 16.25
CA ILE A 87 7.30 -6.19 17.59
C ILE A 87 8.56 -6.37 18.43
N ASN A 88 9.62 -6.96 17.85
CA ASN A 88 10.90 -7.11 18.54
C ASN A 88 11.50 -5.76 18.95
N ASP A 89 11.52 -4.79 18.05
CA ASP A 89 12.06 -3.46 18.31
C ASP A 89 11.26 -2.72 19.42
N LEU A 90 9.95 -2.99 19.53
CA LEU A 90 9.14 -2.52 20.67
C LEU A 90 9.53 -3.24 21.97
N LEU A 91 9.72 -4.56 21.94
CA LEU A 91 10.13 -5.30 23.13
C LEU A 91 11.51 -4.85 23.62
N GLU A 92 12.47 -4.59 22.72
CA GLU A 92 13.80 -4.05 23.06
C GLU A 92 13.72 -2.63 23.66
N ALA A 93 12.73 -1.82 23.21
CA ALA A 93 12.55 -0.48 23.71
C ALA A 93 11.96 -0.41 25.13
N TYR A 94 11.11 -1.40 25.51
CA TYR A 94 10.30 -1.35 26.73
C TYR A 94 10.64 -2.41 27.76
N ILE A 95 11.34 -3.50 27.38
CA ILE A 95 11.68 -4.62 28.28
C ILE A 95 13.19 -4.64 28.51
N GLU A 96 13.61 -4.41 29.75
CA GLU A 96 15.02 -4.46 30.13
C GLU A 96 15.62 -5.84 29.89
N GLY A 97 16.80 -5.86 29.26
CA GLY A 97 17.52 -7.10 28.93
C GLY A 97 16.96 -7.88 27.72
N TRP A 98 15.88 -7.42 27.09
CA TRP A 98 15.41 -8.03 25.85
C TRP A 98 16.31 -7.59 24.70
N THR A 99 16.99 -8.54 24.04
CA THR A 99 17.75 -8.31 22.79
C THR A 99 17.92 -9.61 22.04
N THR A 100 17.93 -9.52 20.71
CA THR A 100 18.28 -10.64 19.81
C THR A 100 19.73 -10.57 19.35
N ILE A 101 20.36 -9.39 19.43
CA ILE A 101 21.74 -9.14 19.01
C ILE A 101 22.69 -9.77 20.05
N GLY A 102 23.65 -10.60 19.57
CA GLY A 102 24.59 -11.32 20.43
C GLY A 102 24.00 -12.54 21.12
N SER A 103 22.79 -12.95 20.79
CA SER A 103 22.19 -14.17 21.29
C SER A 103 22.77 -15.40 20.58
N SER A 104 23.02 -16.48 21.33
CA SER A 104 23.39 -17.81 20.80
C SER A 104 22.16 -18.70 20.50
N ASN A 105 20.95 -18.21 20.78
CA ASN A 105 19.73 -18.96 20.55
C ASN A 105 19.44 -19.07 19.04
N ALA A 106 19.20 -20.29 18.55
CA ALA A 106 18.97 -20.57 17.13
C ALA A 106 17.78 -19.76 16.55
N ALA A 107 16.71 -19.53 17.32
CA ALA A 107 15.57 -18.72 16.89
C ALA A 107 15.95 -17.25 16.72
N ALA A 108 16.73 -16.67 17.64
CA ALA A 108 17.22 -15.31 17.53
C ALA A 108 18.20 -15.15 16.35
N LEU A 109 19.10 -16.11 16.15
CA LEU A 109 20.02 -16.11 15.02
C LEU A 109 19.28 -16.18 13.69
N GLY A 110 18.27 -17.04 13.56
CA GLY A 110 17.42 -17.12 12.37
C GLY A 110 16.62 -15.84 12.15
N PHE A 111 16.03 -15.28 13.21
CA PHE A 111 15.31 -14.00 13.15
C PHE A 111 16.22 -12.86 12.67
N ASN A 112 17.43 -12.73 13.21
CA ASN A 112 18.39 -11.73 12.83
C ASN A 112 18.80 -11.87 11.35
N LEU A 113 19.06 -13.11 10.89
CA LEU A 113 19.44 -13.38 9.50
C LEU A 113 18.33 -12.96 8.53
N PHE A 114 17.08 -13.36 8.78
CA PHE A 114 15.96 -12.96 7.93
C PHE A 114 15.71 -11.46 8.00
N SER A 115 15.83 -10.86 9.18
CA SER A 115 15.69 -9.41 9.38
C SER A 115 16.70 -8.62 8.55
N ASP A 116 17.96 -9.02 8.56
CA ASP A 116 19.04 -8.40 7.83
C ASP A 116 18.87 -8.54 6.30
N LEU A 117 18.62 -9.77 5.83
CA LEU A 117 18.43 -10.05 4.40
C LEU A 117 17.18 -9.38 3.83
N PHE A 118 16.04 -9.44 4.54
CA PHE A 118 14.82 -8.77 4.08
C PHE A 118 14.95 -7.25 4.08
N SER A 119 15.76 -6.65 4.96
CA SER A 119 16.05 -5.22 4.92
C SER A 119 16.64 -4.84 3.56
N ILE A 120 17.64 -5.57 3.09
CA ILE A 120 18.27 -5.31 1.80
C ILE A 120 17.32 -5.59 0.64
N LEU A 121 16.57 -6.70 0.67
CA LEU A 121 15.62 -7.01 -0.39
C LEU A 121 14.53 -5.94 -0.52
N VAL A 122 13.99 -5.43 0.59
CA VAL A 122 13.03 -4.32 0.57
C VAL A 122 13.65 -3.06 0.02
N LEU A 123 14.87 -2.69 0.43
CA LEU A 123 15.57 -1.51 -0.08
C LEU A 123 15.84 -1.62 -1.58
N VAL A 124 16.31 -2.76 -2.06
CA VAL A 124 16.50 -3.02 -3.50
C VAL A 124 15.17 -2.92 -4.24
N GLY A 125 14.10 -3.51 -3.71
CA GLY A 125 12.76 -3.46 -4.30
C GLY A 125 12.23 -2.04 -4.43
N ILE A 126 12.33 -1.23 -3.39
CA ILE A 126 11.81 0.14 -3.43
C ILE A 126 12.66 1.05 -4.32
N ILE A 127 13.99 0.90 -4.31
CA ILE A 127 14.89 1.63 -5.22
C ILE A 127 14.55 1.31 -6.66
N TYR A 128 14.33 0.02 -7.01
CA TYR A 128 13.88 -0.38 -8.34
C TYR A 128 12.58 0.34 -8.74
N PHE A 129 11.56 0.40 -7.86
CA PHE A 129 10.30 1.08 -8.17
C PHE A 129 10.46 2.59 -8.34
N LEU A 130 11.32 3.23 -7.55
CA LEU A 130 11.60 4.66 -7.70
C LEU A 130 12.34 4.93 -9.02
N ILE A 131 13.39 4.18 -9.33
CA ILE A 131 14.10 4.30 -10.61
C ILE A 131 13.14 4.08 -11.78
N ARG A 132 12.33 3.01 -11.73
CA ARG A 132 11.35 2.70 -12.78
C ARG A 132 10.33 3.83 -12.96
N ARG A 133 9.86 4.45 -11.87
CA ARG A 133 8.84 5.51 -11.93
C ARG A 133 9.41 6.86 -12.37
N PHE A 134 10.60 7.22 -11.90
CA PHE A 134 11.14 8.58 -12.07
C PHE A 134 12.20 8.70 -13.17
N VAL A 135 12.99 7.66 -13.41
CA VAL A 135 14.04 7.62 -14.42
C VAL A 135 13.56 6.89 -15.67
N GLY A 136 13.07 5.66 -15.51
CA GLY A 136 12.65 4.80 -16.62
C GLY A 136 11.39 5.29 -17.33
N LYS A 137 10.47 5.94 -16.62
CA LYS A 137 9.22 6.54 -17.13
C LYS A 137 8.55 5.72 -18.24
N PRO A 138 8.22 4.44 -17.99
CA PRO A 138 7.66 3.59 -19.03
C PRO A 138 6.29 4.14 -19.49
N LYS A 139 6.04 4.08 -20.80
CA LYS A 139 4.80 4.57 -21.45
C LYS A 139 3.51 4.07 -20.80
N VAL A 140 3.55 2.88 -20.22
CA VAL A 140 2.43 2.28 -19.47
C VAL A 140 1.89 3.16 -18.31
N PHE A 141 2.60 4.19 -17.88
CA PHE A 141 2.12 5.16 -16.89
C PHE A 141 1.57 6.45 -17.52
N GLU A 142 1.60 6.55 -18.82
CA GLU A 142 1.06 7.69 -19.56
C GLU A 142 -0.40 7.43 -19.91
N PHE A 143 -1.22 8.46 -19.87
CA PHE A 143 -2.60 8.44 -20.32
C PHE A 143 -2.70 9.13 -21.66
N ASN A 144 -3.57 8.65 -22.54
CA ASN A 144 -3.88 9.34 -23.79
C ASN A 144 -4.38 10.77 -23.49
N SER A 145 -4.05 11.73 -24.34
CA SER A 145 -4.34 13.15 -24.12
C SER A 145 -5.84 13.48 -24.00
N ASN A 146 -6.71 12.62 -24.53
CA ASN A 146 -8.16 12.73 -24.46
C ASN A 146 -8.80 12.02 -23.25
N VAL A 147 -7.99 11.33 -22.42
CA VAL A 147 -8.48 10.68 -21.19
C VAL A 147 -8.75 11.75 -20.13
N LYS A 148 -9.94 11.71 -19.55
CA LYS A 148 -10.29 12.61 -18.44
C LYS A 148 -9.45 12.26 -17.21
N LEU A 149 -8.75 13.26 -16.67
CA LEU A 149 -7.99 13.15 -15.43
C LEU A 149 -8.42 14.24 -14.46
N GLN A 150 -8.57 13.87 -13.20
CA GLN A 150 -8.74 14.78 -12.08
C GLN A 150 -7.52 15.73 -11.96
N ASP A 151 -7.73 16.98 -11.60
CA ASP A 151 -6.67 18.00 -11.57
C ASP A 151 -5.41 17.57 -10.81
N LYS A 152 -5.57 17.00 -9.61
CA LYS A 152 -4.42 16.52 -8.84
C LYS A 152 -3.71 15.34 -9.49
N VAL A 153 -4.43 14.51 -10.25
CA VAL A 153 -3.84 13.40 -11.02
C VAL A 153 -3.01 13.97 -12.18
N ALA A 154 -3.59 14.91 -12.94
CA ALA A 154 -2.91 15.62 -14.03
C ALA A 154 -1.65 16.36 -13.54
N GLN A 155 -1.69 16.93 -12.34
CA GLN A 155 -0.57 17.62 -11.68
C GLN A 155 0.46 16.64 -11.04
N GLY A 156 0.39 15.37 -11.36
CA GLY A 156 1.37 14.37 -10.90
C GLY A 156 1.14 13.81 -9.49
N GLY A 157 -0.09 13.84 -8.99
CA GLY A 157 -0.44 13.31 -7.67
C GLY A 157 0.02 11.87 -7.44
N ILE A 158 -0.12 10.99 -8.44
CA ILE A 158 0.34 9.59 -8.38
C ILE A 158 1.86 9.50 -8.17
N ARG A 159 2.62 10.39 -8.81
CA ARG A 159 4.09 10.43 -8.67
C ARG A 159 4.48 10.92 -7.27
N LYS A 160 3.79 11.94 -6.75
CA LYS A 160 4.00 12.49 -5.40
C LYS A 160 3.73 11.43 -4.33
N ASP A 161 2.61 10.71 -4.42
CA ASP A 161 2.30 9.59 -3.52
C ASP A 161 3.35 8.48 -3.60
N SER A 162 3.81 8.12 -4.82
CA SER A 162 4.86 7.12 -4.99
C SER A 162 6.20 7.54 -4.38
N LEU A 163 6.56 8.82 -4.47
CA LEU A 163 7.78 9.36 -3.88
C LEU A 163 7.70 9.36 -2.35
N LEU A 164 6.59 9.86 -1.79
CA LEU A 164 6.38 9.91 -0.35
C LEU A 164 6.47 8.52 0.27
N VAL A 165 5.75 7.56 -0.30
CA VAL A 165 5.78 6.15 0.15
C VAL A 165 7.18 5.55 -0.02
N GLY A 166 7.86 5.84 -1.13
CA GLY A 166 9.22 5.33 -1.38
C GLY A 166 10.23 5.86 -0.37
N ILE A 167 10.20 7.16 -0.09
CA ILE A 167 11.07 7.80 0.91
C ILE A 167 10.76 7.23 2.31
N PHE A 168 9.49 7.10 2.66
CA PHE A 168 9.08 6.50 3.92
C PHE A 168 9.68 5.10 4.10
N ILE A 169 9.57 4.22 3.09
CA ILE A 169 10.11 2.85 3.16
C ILE A 169 11.64 2.87 3.30
N ILE A 170 12.34 3.70 2.53
CA ILE A 170 13.80 3.82 2.61
C ILE A 170 14.23 4.28 4.01
N LEU A 171 13.57 5.30 4.54
CA LEU A 171 13.91 5.82 5.87
C LEU A 171 13.58 4.79 6.96
N HIS A 172 12.40 4.18 6.92
CA HIS A 172 11.99 3.19 7.92
C HIS A 172 12.92 1.98 7.94
N VAL A 173 13.05 1.29 6.80
CA VAL A 173 13.84 0.05 6.71
C VAL A 173 15.34 0.33 6.76
N GLY A 174 15.79 1.40 6.09
CA GLY A 174 17.20 1.79 6.06
C GLY A 174 17.71 2.23 7.42
N SER A 175 16.92 3.01 8.17
CA SER A 175 17.31 3.42 9.53
C SER A 175 17.36 2.22 10.47
N ARG A 176 16.38 1.32 10.41
CA ARG A 176 16.41 0.10 11.21
C ARG A 176 17.63 -0.75 10.92
N TRP A 177 17.99 -0.95 9.63
CA TRP A 177 19.18 -1.69 9.22
C TRP A 177 20.47 -0.98 9.67
N LEU A 178 20.53 0.35 9.55
CA LEU A 178 21.68 1.14 10.02
C LEU A 178 21.81 1.08 11.56
N GLY A 179 20.69 1.11 12.29
CA GLY A 179 20.66 0.92 13.74
C GLY A 179 21.24 -0.41 14.17
N THR A 180 20.95 -1.50 13.43
CA THR A 180 21.59 -2.81 13.67
C THR A 180 23.11 -2.72 13.50
N ALA A 181 23.59 -2.00 12.46
CA ALA A 181 25.04 -1.81 12.28
C ALA A 181 25.67 -0.97 13.41
N PHE A 182 24.96 0.01 13.96
CA PHE A 182 25.44 0.76 15.13
C PHE A 182 25.52 -0.11 16.40
N HIS A 183 24.55 -0.99 16.64
CA HIS A 183 24.62 -1.95 17.73
C HIS A 183 25.79 -2.93 17.60
N LEU A 184 26.09 -3.40 16.38
CA LEU A 184 27.27 -4.21 16.12
C LEU A 184 28.57 -3.41 16.31
N ALA A 185 28.60 -2.14 15.91
CA ALA A 185 29.73 -1.27 16.07
C ALA A 185 30.03 -0.94 17.54
N GLU A 186 29.00 -0.75 18.38
CA GLU A 186 29.14 -0.54 19.82
C GLU A 186 29.82 -1.76 20.52
N ARG A 187 29.60 -2.95 19.97
CA ARG A 187 30.19 -4.20 20.48
C ARG A 187 31.51 -4.56 19.81
N GLU A 188 31.93 -3.78 18.82
CA GLU A 188 33.08 -4.07 17.94
C GLU A 188 33.05 -5.51 17.39
N ALA A 189 31.86 -6.01 17.07
CA ALA A 189 31.59 -7.39 16.70
C ALA A 189 31.00 -7.49 15.30
N ALA A 190 31.30 -8.61 14.63
CA ALA A 190 30.61 -9.04 13.42
C ALA A 190 29.84 -10.33 13.74
N GLU A 191 28.60 -10.40 13.28
CA GLU A 191 27.75 -11.58 13.48
C GLU A 191 27.34 -12.19 12.13
N TRP A 192 27.55 -13.49 11.96
CA TRP A 192 27.17 -14.18 10.73
C TRP A 192 25.66 -14.15 10.47
N SER A 193 24.85 -14.00 11.52
CA SER A 193 23.40 -13.87 11.43
C SER A 193 22.93 -12.48 10.98
N MET A 194 23.83 -11.52 10.81
CA MET A 194 23.56 -10.18 10.29
C MET A 194 24.65 -9.77 9.29
N PRO A 195 24.79 -10.51 8.16
CA PRO A 195 25.96 -10.37 7.28
C PRO A 195 26.06 -8.98 6.65
N THR A 196 24.92 -8.36 6.29
CA THR A 196 24.95 -7.07 5.58
C THR A 196 25.18 -5.90 6.55
N ALA A 197 24.60 -5.93 7.76
CA ALA A 197 24.89 -4.96 8.80
C ALA A 197 26.32 -5.09 9.32
N SER A 198 26.85 -6.32 9.47
CA SER A 198 28.25 -6.60 9.86
C SER A 198 29.26 -6.07 8.86
N LEU A 199 28.90 -6.01 7.56
CA LEU A 199 29.77 -5.47 6.51
C LEU A 199 30.03 -3.97 6.69
N ILE A 200 29.05 -3.21 7.18
CA ILE A 200 29.17 -1.74 7.34
C ILE A 200 29.49 -1.33 8.78
N ALA A 201 29.26 -2.17 9.77
CA ALA A 201 29.52 -1.85 11.19
C ALA A 201 30.96 -1.34 11.45
N PRO A 202 32.03 -1.90 10.81
CA PRO A 202 33.40 -1.42 11.02
C PRO A 202 33.63 0.05 10.65
N LEU A 203 32.80 0.62 9.79
CA LEU A 203 32.88 2.05 9.43
C LEU A 203 32.57 2.97 10.60
N PHE A 204 31.96 2.44 11.66
CA PHE A 204 31.50 3.18 12.83
C PHE A 204 32.24 2.78 14.12
N PHE A 205 33.23 1.90 14.06
CA PHE A 205 34.02 1.53 15.24
C PHE A 205 34.71 2.75 15.85
N GLY A 206 34.58 2.88 17.19
CA GLY A 206 35.13 4.02 17.90
C GLY A 206 34.39 5.37 17.70
N TRP A 207 33.29 5.37 16.97
CA TRP A 207 32.50 6.60 16.83
C TRP A 207 31.77 6.94 18.13
N GLY A 208 32.10 8.11 18.74
CA GLY A 208 31.51 8.55 20.02
C GLY A 208 30.02 8.89 19.99
N GLY A 209 29.37 8.84 18.83
CA GLY A 209 27.96 9.14 18.64
C GLY A 209 27.05 7.90 18.50
N LEU A 210 27.55 6.69 18.76
CA LEU A 210 26.79 5.45 18.52
C LEU A 210 25.48 5.38 19.30
N GLU A 211 25.48 5.72 20.59
CA GLU A 211 24.28 5.75 21.43
C GLU A 211 23.20 6.67 20.85
N ALA A 212 23.57 7.90 20.53
CA ALA A 212 22.67 8.85 19.88
C ALA A 212 22.19 8.33 18.49
N GLY A 213 23.09 7.70 17.73
CA GLY A 213 22.79 7.08 16.46
C GLY A 213 21.74 5.96 16.56
N ILE A 214 21.87 5.10 17.56
CA ILE A 214 20.91 4.04 17.88
C ILE A 214 19.53 4.61 18.18
N HIS A 215 19.44 5.63 19.04
CA HIS A 215 18.16 6.28 19.36
C HIS A 215 17.53 6.94 18.13
N VAL A 216 18.30 7.71 17.37
CA VAL A 216 17.82 8.39 16.16
C VAL A 216 17.32 7.37 15.13
N THR A 217 18.06 6.29 14.88
CA THR A 217 17.65 5.25 13.92
C THR A 217 16.43 4.50 14.39
N TRP A 218 16.26 4.27 15.69
CA TRP A 218 15.03 3.70 16.25
C TRP A 218 13.82 4.62 16.01
N TRP A 219 13.97 5.93 16.29
CA TRP A 219 12.90 6.90 16.06
C TRP A 219 12.54 7.04 14.58
N LEU A 220 13.52 7.00 13.68
CA LEU A 220 13.29 7.00 12.23
C LEU A 220 12.64 5.70 11.75
N ALA A 221 12.93 4.58 12.37
CA ALA A 221 12.27 3.32 12.07
C ALA A 221 10.85 3.29 12.65
N MET A 222 10.70 3.30 13.97
CA MET A 222 9.43 3.08 14.65
C MET A 222 8.53 4.31 14.67
N GLY A 223 9.10 5.50 14.85
CA GLY A 223 8.34 6.76 14.86
C GLY A 223 7.72 7.07 13.51
N LEU A 224 8.44 6.82 12.41
CA LEU A 224 7.89 7.06 11.06
C LEU A 224 6.71 6.14 10.73
N ILE A 225 6.70 4.86 11.16
CA ILE A 225 5.53 3.99 10.99
C ILE A 225 4.31 4.62 11.64
N VAL A 226 4.48 5.11 12.87
CA VAL A 226 3.37 5.74 13.62
C VAL A 226 2.90 7.01 12.94
N ILE A 227 3.82 7.87 12.49
CA ILE A 227 3.50 9.10 11.74
C ILE A 227 2.84 8.79 10.40
N PHE A 228 3.15 7.66 9.78
CA PHE A 228 2.54 7.24 8.52
C PHE A 228 1.09 6.75 8.68
N LEU A 229 0.68 6.28 9.87
CA LEU A 229 -0.66 5.75 10.12
C LEU A 229 -1.79 6.70 9.70
N PRO A 230 -1.78 8.01 10.02
CA PRO A 230 -2.82 8.95 9.55
C PRO A 230 -2.88 9.13 8.04
N TYR A 231 -1.75 8.95 7.34
CA TYR A 231 -1.68 9.03 5.88
C TYR A 231 -2.14 7.74 5.20
N PHE A 232 -2.06 6.62 5.90
CA PHE A 232 -2.34 5.28 5.38
C PHE A 232 -3.69 5.17 4.66
N PRO A 233 -4.83 5.63 5.21
CA PRO A 233 -6.14 5.59 4.57
C PRO A 233 -6.21 6.31 3.22
N TYR A 234 -5.36 7.32 3.01
CA TYR A 234 -5.33 8.15 1.81
C TYR A 234 -4.30 7.69 0.78
N SER A 235 -3.34 6.87 1.18
CA SER A 235 -2.27 6.36 0.34
C SER A 235 -2.66 5.07 -0.38
N LYS A 236 -1.96 4.75 -1.48
CA LYS A 236 -2.12 3.43 -2.13
C LYS A 236 -1.69 2.25 -1.24
N HIS A 237 -1.00 2.50 -0.12
CA HIS A 237 -0.57 1.47 0.81
C HIS A 237 -1.72 0.75 1.50
N ILE A 238 -2.90 1.37 1.57
CA ILE A 238 -4.11 0.76 2.14
C ILE A 238 -4.46 -0.58 1.48
N HIS A 239 -3.98 -0.83 0.24
CA HIS A 239 -4.21 -2.10 -0.46
C HIS A 239 -3.68 -3.31 0.32
N ILE A 240 -2.70 -3.14 1.21
CA ILE A 240 -2.17 -4.23 2.05
C ILE A 240 -3.32 -4.90 2.84
N PHE A 241 -4.25 -4.12 3.36
CA PHE A 241 -5.42 -4.62 4.08
C PHE A 241 -6.63 -4.84 3.17
N LEU A 242 -6.83 -3.94 2.20
CA LEU A 242 -8.05 -3.97 1.41
C LEU A 242 -8.01 -4.94 0.23
N ALA A 243 -6.83 -5.27 -0.33
CA ALA A 243 -6.76 -6.18 -1.47
C ALA A 243 -7.22 -7.62 -1.14
N PRO A 244 -6.81 -8.25 -0.02
CA PRO A 244 -7.35 -9.55 0.35
C PRO A 244 -8.88 -9.55 0.52
N LEU A 245 -9.42 -8.49 1.15
CA LEU A 245 -10.86 -8.31 1.30
C LEU A 245 -11.55 -8.12 -0.05
N ASN A 246 -10.95 -7.32 -0.93
CA ASN A 246 -11.49 -7.06 -2.26
C ASN A 246 -11.58 -8.33 -3.10
N LEU A 247 -10.54 -9.15 -3.08
CA LEU A 247 -10.52 -10.46 -3.73
C LEU A 247 -11.58 -11.41 -3.13
N ALA A 248 -11.80 -11.37 -1.82
CA ALA A 248 -12.85 -12.16 -1.16
C ALA A 248 -14.26 -11.69 -1.56
N PHE A 249 -14.44 -10.40 -1.87
CA PHE A 249 -15.69 -9.82 -2.36
C PHE A 249 -15.84 -9.91 -3.88
N ALA A 250 -15.02 -10.68 -4.60
CA ALA A 250 -15.16 -10.88 -6.02
C ALA A 250 -16.56 -11.43 -6.38
N SER A 251 -17.10 -10.99 -7.53
CA SER A 251 -18.40 -11.45 -8.01
C SER A 251 -18.40 -12.96 -8.26
N PRO A 252 -19.44 -13.68 -7.87
CA PRO A 252 -19.64 -15.07 -8.27
C PRO A 252 -20.07 -15.23 -9.75
N LYS A 253 -20.50 -14.13 -10.38
CA LYS A 253 -20.94 -14.10 -11.76
C LYS A 253 -19.78 -14.28 -12.73
N ALA A 254 -20.05 -14.86 -13.89
CA ALA A 254 -19.06 -14.99 -14.95
C ALA A 254 -18.60 -13.61 -15.46
N ASN A 255 -17.36 -13.54 -15.94
CA ASN A 255 -16.85 -12.33 -16.56
C ASN A 255 -17.73 -11.97 -17.78
N GLY A 256 -18.15 -10.69 -17.86
CA GLY A 256 -19.04 -10.20 -18.91
C GLY A 256 -20.54 -10.28 -18.57
N GLU A 257 -20.93 -10.94 -17.50
CA GLU A 257 -22.32 -10.92 -17.03
C GLU A 257 -22.59 -9.61 -16.27
N LEU A 258 -23.38 -8.74 -16.89
CA LEU A 258 -23.76 -7.47 -16.31
C LEU A 258 -24.76 -7.69 -15.15
N MET A 259 -24.69 -6.80 -14.16
CA MET A 259 -25.69 -6.78 -13.10
C MET A 259 -26.99 -6.20 -13.64
N GLU A 260 -28.12 -6.81 -13.25
CA GLU A 260 -29.42 -6.20 -13.51
C GLU A 260 -29.50 -4.83 -12.84
N PRO A 261 -30.08 -3.83 -13.50
CA PRO A 261 -30.32 -2.53 -12.89
C PRO A 261 -31.15 -2.68 -11.62
N SER A 262 -30.74 -2.05 -10.53
CA SER A 262 -31.49 -2.09 -9.27
C SER A 262 -32.82 -1.31 -9.32
N ASP A 263 -32.98 -0.45 -10.31
CA ASP A 263 -34.16 0.35 -10.57
C ASP A 263 -34.45 0.34 -12.06
N SER A 264 -35.63 -0.17 -12.45
CA SER A 264 -36.08 -0.23 -13.85
C SER A 264 -36.42 1.16 -14.43
N LEU A 265 -36.68 2.15 -13.56
CA LEU A 265 -37.01 3.52 -13.98
C LEU A 265 -35.73 4.37 -14.17
N ASN A 266 -34.67 4.07 -13.40
CA ASN A 266 -33.38 4.73 -13.49
C ASN A 266 -32.24 3.69 -13.48
N PRO A 267 -32.00 3.03 -14.62
CA PRO A 267 -31.09 1.88 -14.70
C PRO A 267 -29.59 2.22 -14.63
N GLY A 268 -29.24 3.52 -14.53
CA GLY A 268 -27.86 3.98 -14.51
C GLY A 268 -27.34 4.37 -13.13
N ALA A 269 -26.07 4.77 -13.09
CA ALA A 269 -25.40 5.39 -11.95
C ALA A 269 -24.90 6.76 -12.37
N SER A 270 -25.47 7.83 -11.84
CA SER A 270 -25.00 9.19 -12.06
C SER A 270 -24.03 9.65 -10.99
N ASN A 271 -24.28 9.24 -9.74
CA ASN A 271 -23.47 9.60 -8.58
C ASN A 271 -22.75 8.38 -7.98
N LEU A 272 -21.78 8.65 -7.13
CA LEU A 272 -21.02 7.62 -6.43
C LEU A 272 -21.93 6.68 -5.60
N ASP A 273 -22.92 7.23 -4.92
CA ASP A 273 -23.87 6.49 -4.09
C ASP A 273 -24.91 5.67 -4.89
N ASP A 274 -24.99 5.88 -6.21
CA ASP A 274 -25.75 5.02 -7.11
C ASP A 274 -25.01 3.69 -7.43
N LEU A 275 -23.71 3.66 -7.22
CA LEU A 275 -22.90 2.45 -7.41
C LEU A 275 -23.11 1.44 -6.28
N PRO A 276 -22.97 0.13 -6.55
CA PRO A 276 -22.79 -0.85 -5.51
C PRO A 276 -21.62 -0.50 -4.60
N TRP A 277 -21.75 -0.74 -3.28
CA TRP A 277 -20.68 -0.45 -2.31
C TRP A 277 -19.31 -1.03 -2.72
N LYS A 278 -19.30 -2.19 -3.36
CA LYS A 278 -18.08 -2.83 -3.87
C LYS A 278 -17.35 -1.97 -4.89
N ASN A 279 -18.06 -1.31 -5.79
CA ASN A 279 -17.46 -0.45 -6.81
C ASN A 279 -16.90 0.87 -6.23
N ILE A 280 -17.42 1.30 -5.09
CA ILE A 280 -16.82 2.40 -4.30
C ILE A 280 -15.56 1.90 -3.60
N PHE A 281 -15.62 0.70 -3.02
CA PHE A 281 -14.51 0.04 -2.35
C PHE A 281 -13.33 -0.19 -3.29
N ASP A 282 -13.57 -0.57 -4.56
CA ASP A 282 -12.55 -0.76 -5.60
C ASP A 282 -11.65 0.47 -5.76
N SER A 283 -12.21 1.66 -5.64
CA SER A 283 -11.43 2.91 -5.75
C SER A 283 -10.38 3.05 -4.66
N TYR A 284 -10.67 2.59 -3.44
CA TYR A 284 -9.71 2.58 -2.34
C TYR A 284 -8.65 1.49 -2.47
N VAL A 285 -8.99 0.38 -3.11
CA VAL A 285 -8.07 -0.74 -3.29
C VAL A 285 -7.12 -0.52 -4.46
N CYS A 286 -7.50 0.31 -5.42
CA CYS A 286 -6.70 0.59 -6.62
C CYS A 286 -5.28 1.05 -6.27
N ILE A 287 -4.27 0.30 -6.73
CA ILE A 287 -2.84 0.59 -6.53
C ILE A 287 -2.23 1.47 -7.63
N MET A 288 -3.03 1.96 -8.55
CA MET A 288 -2.61 2.86 -9.63
C MET A 288 -1.47 2.27 -10.49
N CYS A 289 -1.50 0.96 -10.71
CA CYS A 289 -0.44 0.22 -11.42
C CYS A 289 -0.58 0.24 -12.94
N THR A 290 -1.75 0.67 -13.45
CA THR A 290 -2.08 0.82 -14.88
C THR A 290 -2.12 -0.48 -15.70
N ARG A 291 -2.10 -1.66 -15.08
CA ARG A 291 -2.22 -2.94 -15.80
C ARG A 291 -3.52 -3.08 -16.58
N CYS A 292 -4.61 -2.53 -16.03
CA CYS A 292 -5.94 -2.61 -16.64
C CYS A 292 -6.06 -1.81 -17.94
N HIS A 293 -5.33 -0.69 -18.09
CA HIS A 293 -5.39 0.03 -19.35
C HIS A 293 -4.45 -0.54 -20.43
N GLU A 294 -3.38 -1.25 -20.06
CA GLU A 294 -2.51 -1.95 -21.04
C GLU A 294 -3.25 -3.04 -21.83
N VAL A 295 -4.28 -3.65 -21.24
CA VAL A 295 -5.05 -4.73 -21.86
C VAL A 295 -6.41 -4.27 -22.38
N CYS A 296 -6.72 -2.98 -22.25
CA CYS A 296 -8.01 -2.42 -22.67
C CYS A 296 -7.98 -2.12 -24.18
N PRO A 297 -8.80 -2.81 -25.00
CA PRO A 297 -8.82 -2.58 -26.46
C PRO A 297 -9.27 -1.15 -26.81
N ALA A 298 -10.17 -0.57 -26.03
CA ALA A 298 -10.58 0.81 -26.21
C ALA A 298 -9.45 1.80 -25.94
N HIS A 299 -8.68 1.60 -24.86
CA HIS A 299 -7.52 2.43 -24.57
C HIS A 299 -6.44 2.31 -25.64
N GLU A 300 -6.14 1.10 -26.08
CA GLU A 300 -5.13 0.83 -27.09
C GLU A 300 -5.51 1.43 -28.46
N SER A 301 -6.80 1.47 -28.77
CA SER A 301 -7.30 2.12 -30.01
C SER A 301 -7.33 3.66 -29.94
N GLY A 302 -6.89 4.26 -28.83
CA GLY A 302 -6.80 5.72 -28.68
C GLY A 302 -8.12 6.41 -28.28
N THR A 303 -9.14 5.65 -27.82
CA THR A 303 -10.37 6.25 -27.31
C THR A 303 -10.13 6.91 -25.93
N PRO A 304 -11.04 7.77 -25.43
CA PRO A 304 -10.87 8.44 -24.14
C PRO A 304 -11.05 7.51 -22.93
N LEU A 305 -11.31 6.22 -23.14
CA LEU A 305 -11.46 5.26 -22.02
C LEU A 305 -10.10 4.84 -21.47
N SER A 306 -9.93 4.99 -20.17
CA SER A 306 -8.88 4.31 -19.39
C SER A 306 -9.49 3.74 -18.12
N PRO A 307 -9.56 2.38 -17.98
CA PRO A 307 -10.09 1.76 -16.77
C PRO A 307 -9.34 2.18 -15.50
N SER A 308 -8.03 2.42 -15.60
CA SER A 308 -7.24 2.90 -14.46
C SER A 308 -7.57 4.36 -14.11
N ALA A 309 -7.81 5.23 -15.11
CA ALA A 309 -8.16 6.61 -14.85
C ALA A 309 -9.49 6.74 -14.10
N LEU A 310 -10.49 5.91 -14.43
CA LEU A 310 -11.77 5.87 -13.73
C LEU A 310 -11.58 5.64 -12.22
N GLU A 311 -10.85 4.60 -11.84
CA GLU A 311 -10.63 4.27 -10.44
C GLU A 311 -9.76 5.31 -9.72
N ILE A 312 -8.74 5.84 -10.42
CA ILE A 312 -7.84 6.85 -9.88
C ILE A 312 -8.58 8.17 -9.66
N ASN A 313 -9.39 8.62 -10.62
CA ASN A 313 -10.17 9.85 -10.51
C ASN A 313 -11.17 9.77 -9.35
N LYS A 314 -11.94 8.68 -9.23
CA LYS A 314 -12.83 8.42 -8.10
C LYS A 314 -12.07 8.56 -6.77
N ARG A 315 -10.95 7.85 -6.64
CA ARG A 315 -10.15 7.88 -5.42
C ARG A 315 -9.64 9.27 -5.07
N TYR A 316 -9.10 10.01 -6.05
CA TYR A 316 -8.56 11.34 -5.79
C TYR A 316 -9.67 12.32 -5.38
N PHE A 317 -10.83 12.27 -6.05
CA PHE A 317 -11.98 13.07 -5.64
C PHE A 317 -12.45 12.71 -4.23
N ILE A 318 -12.61 11.43 -3.94
CA ILE A 318 -13.03 10.95 -2.61
C ILE A 318 -12.05 11.40 -1.53
N ASN A 319 -10.74 11.25 -1.75
CA ASN A 319 -9.72 11.66 -0.78
C ASN A 319 -9.73 13.16 -0.51
N GLN A 320 -9.95 13.99 -1.53
CA GLN A 320 -10.01 15.45 -1.39
C GLN A 320 -11.24 15.92 -0.63
N ASN A 321 -12.35 15.23 -0.78
CA ASN A 321 -13.66 15.62 -0.28
C ASN A 321 -14.20 14.66 0.79
N SER A 322 -13.34 13.87 1.42
CA SER A 322 -13.73 12.76 2.29
C SER A 322 -14.62 13.17 3.47
N SER A 323 -14.42 14.36 4.04
CA SER A 323 -15.25 14.89 5.12
C SER A 323 -16.67 15.23 4.65
N ASP A 324 -16.79 15.90 3.50
CA ASP A 324 -18.07 16.36 2.98
C ASP A 324 -18.88 15.21 2.37
N LEU A 325 -18.22 14.26 1.72
CA LEU A 325 -18.82 13.01 1.27
C LEU A 325 -19.35 12.18 2.45
N ALA A 326 -18.53 11.97 3.48
CA ALA A 326 -18.94 11.22 4.65
C ALA A 326 -20.04 11.94 5.44
N GLY A 327 -20.11 13.27 5.38
CA GLY A 327 -21.16 14.08 5.99
C GLY A 327 -22.43 14.22 5.14
N GLY A 328 -22.48 13.64 3.94
CA GLY A 328 -23.62 13.78 3.02
C GLY A 328 -23.80 15.19 2.44
N LYS A 329 -22.79 16.06 2.54
CA LYS A 329 -22.83 17.44 2.07
C LYS A 329 -22.47 17.59 0.58
N LEU A 330 -21.79 16.60 0.04
CA LEU A 330 -21.32 16.56 -1.34
C LEU A 330 -21.64 15.20 -1.95
N LYS A 331 -21.99 15.21 -3.24
CA LYS A 331 -22.10 14.00 -4.07
C LYS A 331 -21.03 14.04 -5.16
N LEU A 332 -20.52 12.90 -5.56
CA LEU A 332 -19.63 12.79 -6.71
C LEU A 332 -20.45 12.44 -7.94
N ASP A 333 -20.51 13.37 -8.87
CA ASP A 333 -21.04 13.13 -10.22
C ASP A 333 -19.99 12.36 -11.04
N LEU A 334 -20.33 11.13 -11.44
CA LEU A 334 -19.40 10.23 -12.10
C LEU A 334 -18.98 10.72 -13.49
N LEU A 335 -19.91 11.28 -14.27
CA LEU A 335 -19.63 11.77 -15.63
C LEU A 335 -18.85 13.09 -15.61
N HIS A 336 -19.05 13.88 -14.56
CA HIS A 336 -18.35 15.16 -14.43
C HIS A 336 -16.95 14.98 -13.81
N GLU A 337 -16.79 14.08 -12.84
CA GLU A 337 -15.55 14.01 -12.05
C GLU A 337 -14.68 12.80 -12.36
N ALA A 338 -15.26 11.64 -12.69
CA ALA A 338 -14.52 10.39 -12.79
C ALA A 338 -14.27 9.90 -14.23
N ILE A 339 -15.24 10.04 -15.13
CA ILE A 339 -15.20 9.52 -16.49
C ILE A 339 -15.97 10.44 -17.44
N SER A 340 -15.59 10.50 -18.72
CA SER A 340 -16.40 11.19 -19.73
C SER A 340 -17.46 10.28 -20.34
N SER A 341 -18.56 10.87 -20.88
CA SER A 341 -19.59 10.11 -21.57
C SER A 341 -19.03 9.29 -22.74
N ASP A 342 -18.13 9.89 -23.54
CA ASP A 342 -17.51 9.18 -24.67
C ASP A 342 -16.67 7.99 -24.23
N ALA A 343 -16.01 8.09 -23.05
CA ALA A 343 -15.27 6.98 -22.48
C ALA A 343 -16.20 5.84 -22.03
N VAL A 344 -17.37 6.14 -21.45
CA VAL A 344 -18.37 5.12 -21.10
C VAL A 344 -18.80 4.34 -22.33
N TRP A 345 -19.16 5.04 -23.41
CA TRP A 345 -19.61 4.40 -24.66
C TRP A 345 -18.49 3.70 -25.43
N SER A 346 -17.23 3.97 -25.14
CA SER A 346 -16.08 3.27 -25.73
C SER A 346 -15.86 1.87 -25.12
N CYS A 347 -16.51 1.54 -24.00
CA CYS A 347 -16.33 0.27 -23.32
C CYS A 347 -17.02 -0.88 -24.07
N THR A 348 -16.24 -1.91 -24.43
CA THR A 348 -16.74 -3.14 -25.07
C THR A 348 -17.19 -4.21 -24.07
N THR A 349 -17.18 -3.94 -22.78
CA THR A 349 -17.55 -4.88 -21.69
C THR A 349 -16.79 -6.21 -21.70
N CYS A 350 -15.59 -6.26 -22.30
CA CYS A 350 -14.80 -7.48 -22.44
C CYS A 350 -14.18 -8.03 -21.14
N MET A 351 -14.20 -7.24 -20.05
CA MET A 351 -13.70 -7.57 -18.71
C MET A 351 -12.19 -7.86 -18.60
N ALA A 352 -11.40 -7.63 -19.65
CA ALA A 352 -9.95 -7.83 -19.63
C ALA A 352 -9.27 -7.01 -18.50
N CYS A 353 -9.76 -5.82 -18.21
CA CYS A 353 -9.28 -4.96 -17.12
C CYS A 353 -9.49 -5.58 -15.73
N VAL A 354 -10.58 -6.31 -15.52
CA VAL A 354 -10.87 -7.02 -14.26
C VAL A 354 -9.98 -8.24 -14.13
N GLU A 355 -9.83 -9.03 -15.23
CA GLU A 355 -9.03 -10.26 -15.22
C GLU A 355 -7.55 -9.99 -14.89
N VAL A 356 -6.98 -8.86 -15.34
CA VAL A 356 -5.57 -8.54 -15.12
C VAL A 356 -5.32 -7.82 -13.79
N CYS A 357 -6.38 -7.39 -13.09
CA CYS A 357 -6.25 -6.61 -11.88
C CYS A 357 -5.64 -7.44 -10.73
N PRO A 358 -4.49 -7.02 -10.15
CA PRO A 358 -3.86 -7.79 -9.08
C PRO A 358 -4.58 -7.68 -7.73
N VAL A 359 -5.50 -6.75 -7.61
CA VAL A 359 -6.25 -6.48 -6.36
C VAL A 359 -7.75 -6.77 -6.48
N GLY A 360 -8.22 -7.26 -7.63
CA GLY A 360 -9.57 -7.74 -7.88
C GLY A 360 -10.51 -6.72 -8.52
#